data_46e2026713df7106a737185e1828d733
#
_entry.id   46e2026713df7106a737185e1828d733
#
_cell.length_a   1.000
_cell.length_b   1.000
_cell.length_c   1.000
_cell.angle_alpha   90.00
_cell.angle_beta   90.00
_cell.angle_gamma   90.00
#
_symmetry.space_group_name_H-M   'P 1'
#
loop_
_entity.id
_entity.type
_entity.pdbx_description
1 polymer ?
#
loop_
_entity_poly.entity_id
_entity_poly.type
_entity_poly.pdbx_seq_one_letter_code
_entity_poly.pdbx_strand_id
1 'polypeptide(L)'
;MDLNGLPQTVQNFINDTIRYRESGNCLDYDTCQKILEYAADTGSQKLTGLGLYYLAECYWQKGEYENTMQCLTEGVGCLENARMYELLAKAHNMMGAVS
;
A
#
# COMPACT_ATOMS: atom_id res chain seq x y z
N MET A 1 3.54 11.73 3.94
CA MET A 1 4.51 10.62 3.86
C MET A 1 5.85 11.17 3.38
N ASP A 2 6.92 10.77 4.04
CA ASP A 2 8.26 11.19 3.65
C ASP A 2 8.75 10.33 2.49
N LEU A 3 8.94 10.95 1.32
CA LEU A 3 9.40 10.31 0.10
C LEU A 3 10.80 10.78 -0.31
N ASN A 4 11.53 11.39 0.61
CA ASN A 4 12.89 11.86 0.34
C ASN A 4 13.77 10.69 -0.11
N GLY A 5 14.65 10.97 -1.07
CA GLY A 5 15.53 9.95 -1.63
C GLY A 5 14.98 9.22 -2.84
N LEU A 6 13.67 9.36 -3.13
CA LEU A 6 13.06 8.78 -4.30
C LEU A 6 13.11 9.75 -5.49
N PRO A 7 13.15 9.25 -6.74
CA PRO A 7 13.08 10.12 -7.91
C PRO A 7 11.82 11.00 -7.86
N GLN A 8 11.92 12.21 -8.38
CA GLN A 8 10.81 13.17 -8.33
C GLN A 8 9.55 12.64 -9.03
N THR A 9 9.73 11.93 -10.13
CA THR A 9 8.62 11.31 -10.87
C THR A 9 7.85 10.33 -9.99
N VAL A 10 8.57 9.54 -9.20
CA VAL A 10 7.99 8.58 -8.27
C VAL A 10 7.27 9.31 -7.14
N GLN A 11 7.91 10.33 -6.57
CA GLN A 11 7.30 11.13 -5.50
C GLN A 11 5.98 11.75 -5.97
N ASN A 12 5.97 12.32 -7.17
CA ASN A 12 4.77 12.94 -7.73
C ASN A 12 3.64 11.91 -7.89
N PHE A 13 3.97 10.75 -8.46
CA PHE A 13 2.98 9.70 -8.66
C PHE A 13 2.40 9.22 -7.33
N ILE A 14 3.27 8.98 -6.34
CA ILE A 14 2.82 8.48 -5.03
C ILE A 14 1.96 9.53 -4.32
N ASN A 15 2.38 10.79 -4.31
CA ASN A 15 1.62 11.85 -3.66
C ASN A 15 0.24 12.02 -4.31
N ASP A 16 0.17 11.98 -5.63
CA ASP A 16 -1.09 12.09 -6.35
C ASP A 16 -2.01 10.90 -6.03
N THR A 17 -1.43 9.71 -5.98
CA THR A 17 -2.17 8.48 -5.68
C THR A 17 -2.75 8.51 -4.26
N ILE A 18 -1.95 8.91 -3.28
CA ILE A 18 -2.39 9.02 -1.89
C ILE A 18 -3.53 10.02 -1.79
N ARG A 19 -3.37 11.19 -2.43
CA ARG A 19 -4.40 12.23 -2.43
C ARG A 19 -5.70 11.73 -3.04
N TYR A 20 -5.60 11.03 -4.17
CA TYR A 20 -6.76 10.45 -4.85
C TYR A 20 -7.49 9.46 -3.93
N ARG A 21 -6.74 8.59 -3.27
CA ARG A 21 -7.32 7.59 -2.35
C ARG A 21 -7.96 8.26 -1.12
N GLU A 22 -7.30 9.26 -0.55
CA GLU A 22 -7.80 9.97 0.63
C GLU A 22 -9.04 10.80 0.33
N SER A 23 -9.27 11.14 -0.92
CA SER A 23 -10.49 11.82 -1.34
C SER A 23 -11.69 10.89 -1.45
N GLY A 24 -11.54 9.64 -1.03
CA GLY A 24 -12.63 8.66 -1.01
C GLY A 24 -12.72 7.77 -2.23
N ASN A 25 -11.73 7.82 -3.10
CA ASN A 25 -11.71 7.01 -4.32
C ASN A 25 -10.96 5.71 -4.10
N CYS A 26 -11.45 4.64 -4.70
CA CYS A 26 -10.76 3.35 -4.67
C CYS A 26 -9.69 3.31 -5.74
N LEU A 27 -8.55 2.72 -5.41
CA LEU A 27 -7.51 2.49 -6.40
C LEU A 27 -7.82 1.22 -7.20
N ASP A 28 -7.46 1.23 -8.47
CA ASP A 28 -7.58 0.03 -9.28
C ASP A 28 -6.32 -0.84 -9.11
N TYR A 29 -6.42 -2.07 -9.59
CA TYR A 29 -5.34 -3.05 -9.50
C TYR A 29 -4.07 -2.54 -10.19
N ASP A 30 -4.21 -1.94 -11.37
CA ASP A 30 -3.06 -1.47 -12.15
C ASP A 30 -2.28 -0.38 -11.44
N THR A 31 -2.97 0.53 -10.75
CA THR A 31 -2.32 1.57 -9.96
C THR A 31 -1.54 0.96 -8.80
N CYS A 32 -2.12 -0.03 -8.12
CA CYS A 32 -1.42 -0.73 -7.03
C CYS A 32 -0.17 -1.44 -7.55
N GLN A 33 -0.26 -2.09 -8.70
CA GLN A 33 0.88 -2.76 -9.32
C GLN A 33 1.97 -1.75 -9.69
N LYS A 34 1.60 -0.57 -10.15
CA LYS A 34 2.58 0.47 -10.48
C LYS A 34 3.35 0.94 -9.24
N ILE A 35 2.66 1.09 -8.11
CA ILE A 35 3.34 1.40 -6.83
C ILE A 35 4.36 0.31 -6.52
N LEU A 36 3.97 -0.95 -6.65
CA LEU A 36 4.86 -2.09 -6.36
C LEU A 36 6.04 -2.17 -7.33
N GLU A 37 5.84 -1.79 -8.59
CA GLU A 37 6.92 -1.71 -9.56
C GLU A 37 7.94 -0.64 -9.15
N TYR A 38 7.48 0.54 -8.77
CA TYR A 38 8.36 1.58 -8.25
C TYR A 38 9.06 1.13 -6.96
N ALA A 39 8.35 0.39 -6.11
CA ALA A 39 8.94 -0.16 -4.89
C ALA A 39 10.10 -1.09 -5.20
N ALA A 40 9.94 -1.98 -6.18
CA ALA A 40 10.98 -2.91 -6.60
C ALA A 40 12.16 -2.17 -7.21
N ASP A 41 11.90 -1.19 -8.08
CA ASP A 41 12.94 -0.42 -8.77
C ASP A 41 13.79 0.40 -7.80
N THR A 42 13.19 0.93 -6.74
CA THR A 42 13.87 1.80 -5.79
C THR A 42 14.34 1.08 -4.52
N GLY A 43 13.89 -0.15 -4.30
CA GLY A 43 14.18 -0.90 -3.08
C GLY A 43 13.51 -0.31 -1.84
N SER A 44 12.43 0.44 -2.02
CA SER A 44 11.76 1.15 -0.93
C SER A 44 10.79 0.25 -0.17
N GLN A 45 11.08 -0.05 1.10
CA GLN A 45 10.16 -0.75 2.00
C GLN A 45 8.87 0.03 2.20
N LYS A 46 8.98 1.34 2.23
CA LYS A 46 7.86 2.25 2.38
C LYS A 46 6.85 2.06 1.24
N LEU A 47 7.33 2.04 0.01
CA LEU A 47 6.48 1.85 -1.17
C LEU A 47 5.94 0.43 -1.24
N THR A 48 6.74 -0.56 -0.84
CA THR A 48 6.27 -1.95 -0.81
C THR A 48 5.08 -2.08 0.15
N GLY A 49 5.24 -1.54 1.36
CA GLY A 49 4.16 -1.57 2.36
C GLY A 49 2.92 -0.83 1.90
N LEU A 50 3.09 0.35 1.32
CA LEU A 50 1.99 1.15 0.80
C LEU A 50 1.25 0.42 -0.32
N GLY A 51 2.00 -0.11 -1.28
CA GLY A 51 1.43 -0.83 -2.43
C GLY A 51 0.67 -2.07 -2.01
N LEU A 52 1.24 -2.85 -1.08
CA LEU A 52 0.58 -4.05 -0.56
C LEU A 52 -0.69 -3.71 0.21
N TYR A 53 -0.67 -2.64 0.99
CA TYR A 53 -1.87 -2.20 1.72
C TYR A 53 -2.99 -1.81 0.75
N TYR A 54 -2.69 -0.99 -0.26
CA TYR A 54 -3.69 -0.57 -1.24
C TYR A 54 -4.17 -1.75 -2.08
N LEU A 55 -3.29 -2.68 -2.41
CA LEU A 55 -3.68 -3.89 -3.13
C LEU A 55 -4.62 -4.75 -2.29
N ALA A 56 -4.36 -4.83 -0.98
CA ALA A 56 -5.23 -5.52 -0.04
C ALA A 56 -6.63 -4.90 -0.04
N GLU A 57 -6.73 -3.57 -0.04
CA GLU A 57 -8.02 -2.89 -0.14
C GLU A 57 -8.75 -3.24 -1.44
N CYS A 58 -8.00 -3.31 -2.53
CA CYS A 58 -8.54 -3.67 -3.84
C CYS A 58 -9.15 -5.09 -3.82
N TYR A 59 -8.43 -6.06 -3.28
CA TYR A 59 -8.92 -7.43 -3.14
C TYR A 59 -10.10 -7.53 -2.16
N TRP A 60 -10.03 -6.78 -1.06
CA TRP A 60 -11.11 -6.75 -0.07
C TRP A 60 -12.44 -6.37 -0.73
N GLN A 61 -12.43 -5.32 -1.56
CA GLN A 61 -13.64 -4.83 -2.21
C GLN A 61 -14.23 -5.83 -3.20
N LYS A 62 -13.39 -6.68 -3.77
CA LYS A 62 -13.82 -7.73 -4.69
C LYS A 62 -14.27 -8.99 -3.96
N GLY A 63 -14.15 -9.03 -2.63
CA GLY A 63 -14.47 -10.21 -1.85
C GLY A 63 -13.41 -11.30 -1.93
N GLU A 64 -12.22 -10.99 -2.42
CA GLU A 64 -11.11 -11.93 -2.53
C GLU A 64 -10.29 -11.91 -1.25
N TYR A 65 -10.86 -12.47 -0.18
CA TYR A 65 -10.31 -12.33 1.17
C TYR A 65 -9.00 -13.06 1.39
N GLU A 66 -8.79 -14.17 0.69
CA GLU A 66 -7.54 -14.92 0.77
C GLU A 66 -6.37 -14.07 0.25
N ASN A 67 -6.58 -13.44 -0.91
CA ASN A 67 -5.60 -12.53 -1.48
C ASN A 67 -5.39 -11.29 -0.59
N THR A 68 -6.46 -10.78 0.00
CA THR A 68 -6.40 -9.66 0.95
C THR A 68 -5.48 -10.02 2.11
N MET A 69 -5.69 -11.17 2.73
CA MET A 69 -4.90 -11.59 3.88
C MET A 69 -3.43 -11.80 3.52
N GLN A 70 -3.17 -12.36 2.35
CA GLN A 70 -1.80 -12.56 1.87
C GLN A 70 -1.05 -11.24 1.72
N CYS A 71 -1.70 -10.24 1.10
CA CYS A 71 -1.13 -8.90 0.95
C CYS A 71 -0.87 -8.24 2.30
N LEU A 72 -1.81 -8.36 3.23
CA LEU A 72 -1.68 -7.75 4.55
C LEU A 72 -0.57 -8.40 5.37
N THR A 73 -0.46 -9.71 5.33
CA THR A 73 0.58 -10.44 6.07
C THR A 73 1.97 -9.97 5.62
N GLU A 74 2.17 -9.84 4.33
CA GLU A 74 3.42 -9.36 3.76
C GLU A 74 3.62 -7.87 4.01
N GLY A 75 2.55 -7.10 3.81
CA GLY A 75 2.58 -5.64 3.97
C GLY A 75 2.87 -5.19 5.39
N VAL A 76 2.36 -5.89 6.39
CA VAL A 76 2.57 -5.56 7.80
C VAL A 76 4.07 -5.53 8.13
N GLY A 77 4.83 -6.52 7.65
CA GLY A 77 6.27 -6.54 7.85
C GLY A 77 6.97 -5.32 7.27
N CYS A 78 6.59 -4.95 6.04
CA CYS A 78 7.17 -3.79 5.37
C CYS A 78 6.78 -2.48 6.06
N LEU A 79 5.52 -2.34 6.46
CA LEU A 79 5.04 -1.14 7.14
C LEU A 79 5.71 -0.96 8.50
N GLU A 80 5.92 -2.05 9.22
CA GLU A 80 6.62 -2.03 10.50
C GLU A 80 8.08 -1.61 10.32
N ASN A 81 8.78 -2.22 9.37
CA ASN A 81 10.17 -1.88 9.08
C ASN A 81 10.33 -0.42 8.64
N ALA A 82 9.36 0.11 7.91
CA ALA A 82 9.35 1.48 7.43
C ALA A 82 8.79 2.48 8.46
N ARG A 83 8.36 1.98 9.62
CA ARG A 83 7.78 2.79 10.71
C ARG A 83 6.55 3.59 10.27
N MET A 84 5.74 3.02 9.40
CA MET A 84 4.50 3.63 8.92
C MET A 84 3.35 3.18 9.82
N TYR A 85 3.35 3.69 11.05
CA TYR A 85 2.49 3.17 12.12
C TYR A 85 1.00 3.42 11.90
N GLU A 86 0.65 4.55 11.27
CA GLU A 86 -0.75 4.84 10.98
C GLU A 86 -1.34 3.81 10.00
N LEU A 87 -0.62 3.54 8.94
CA LEU A 87 -1.03 2.55 7.95
C LEU A 87 -0.96 1.13 8.52
N LEU A 88 0.03 0.87 9.37
CA LEU A 88 0.18 -0.41 10.06
C LEU A 88 -1.05 -0.71 10.92
N ALA A 89 -1.55 0.29 11.66
CA ALA A 89 -2.75 0.13 12.46
C ALA A 89 -3.97 -0.20 11.59
N LYS A 90 -4.11 0.48 10.45
CA LYS A 90 -5.20 0.19 9.50
C LYS A 90 -5.09 -1.22 8.93
N ALA A 91 -3.87 -1.67 8.64
CA ALA A 91 -3.64 -3.02 8.13
C ALA A 91 -4.05 -4.07 9.16
N HIS A 92 -3.68 -3.90 10.42
CA HIS A 92 -4.07 -4.81 11.49
C HIS A 92 -5.59 -4.84 11.67
N ASN A 93 -6.25 -3.68 11.59
CA ASN A 93 -7.70 -3.61 11.67
C ASN A 93 -8.36 -4.41 10.54
N MET A 94 -7.83 -4.27 9.33
CA MET A 94 -8.35 -5.01 8.18
C MET A 94 -8.14 -6.52 8.34
N MET A 95 -6.97 -6.93 8.85
CA MET A 95 -6.71 -8.36 9.13
C MET A 95 -7.74 -8.93 10.09
N GLY A 96 -8.07 -8.19 11.15
CA GLY A 96 -9.09 -8.59 12.09
C GLY A 96 -10.47 -8.74 11.45
N ALA A 97 -10.79 -7.87 10.51
CA ALA A 97 -12.08 -7.91 9.81
C ALA A 97 -12.17 -9.07 8.82
N VAL A 98 -11.03 -9.46 8.21
CA VAL A 98 -10.97 -10.57 7.25
C VAL A 98 -11.05 -11.92 7.96
N SER A 99 -10.38 -12.04 9.10
CA SER A 99 -10.36 -13.28 9.86
C SER A 99 -11.60 -13.39 10.75
#